data_ceab496f7729ac5fa56bf376cf5e73ba
#
_entry.id   ceab496f7729ac5fa56bf376cf5e73ba
#
_cell.length_a   1.000
_cell.length_b   1.000
_cell.length_c   1.000
_cell.angle_alpha   90.00
_cell.angle_beta   90.00
_cell.angle_gamma   90.00
#
_symmetry.space_group_name_H-M   'P 1'
#
loop_
_entity.id
_entity.type
_entity.pdbx_description
1 polymer ?
#
loop_
_entity_poly.entity_id
_entity_poly.type
_entity_poly.pdbx_seq_one_letter_code
_entity_poly.pdbx_strand_id
1 'polypeptide(L)'
;NLPKKLCQILPKIAHLSSHLVPSSIQNKVITLAINNVLKEQLSEGELDFLEDVFLEIKVTDLNKSWFFTEQDETIFVSHATNTQQNSDVVISGDFNSFVLLASQTIDPDALFFKRKLLMEGDVELGLAVKNLLDRVELNQLPKLLTKPIIAYAQIL
;
A
#
# COMPACT_ATOMS: atom_id res chain seq x y z
N ASN A 1 15.94 -22.51 -10.08
CA ASN A 1 15.50 -22.30 -8.69
C ASN A 1 15.90 -20.93 -8.09
N LEU A 2 16.57 -20.08 -8.84
CA LEU A 2 16.91 -18.71 -8.41
C LEU A 2 15.66 -17.85 -8.13
N PRO A 3 14.60 -17.89 -8.96
CA PRO A 3 13.40 -17.08 -8.73
C PRO A 3 12.71 -17.36 -7.39
N LYS A 4 12.54 -18.66 -7.04
CA LYS A 4 11.89 -19.04 -5.78
C LYS A 4 12.68 -18.61 -4.54
N LYS A 5 14.01 -18.67 -4.61
CA LYS A 5 14.87 -18.16 -3.55
C LYS A 5 14.74 -16.64 -3.39
N LEU A 6 14.61 -15.92 -4.49
CA LEU A 6 14.43 -14.46 -4.48
C LEU A 6 13.13 -14.06 -3.78
N CYS A 7 12.03 -14.78 -4.05
CA CYS A 7 10.74 -14.54 -3.38
C CYS A 7 10.77 -14.75 -1.86
N GLN A 8 11.72 -15.56 -1.36
CA GLN A 8 11.91 -15.78 0.08
C GLN A 8 12.91 -14.79 0.71
N ILE A 9 13.85 -14.29 -0.08
CA ILE A 9 14.93 -13.43 0.41
C ILE A 9 14.51 -11.95 0.43
N LEU A 10 13.80 -11.48 -0.59
CA LEU A 10 13.39 -10.08 -0.69
C LEU A 10 12.54 -9.59 0.48
N PRO A 11 11.52 -10.33 0.96
CA PRO A 11 10.80 -9.93 2.15
C PRO A 11 11.70 -9.82 3.39
N LYS A 12 12.71 -10.69 3.52
CA LYS A 12 13.68 -10.63 4.61
C LYS A 12 14.59 -9.41 4.51
N ILE A 13 15.03 -9.07 3.31
CA ILE A 13 15.81 -7.85 3.05
C ILE A 13 14.94 -6.62 3.33
N ALA A 14 13.70 -6.60 2.88
CA ALA A 14 12.76 -5.53 3.14
C ALA A 14 12.51 -5.35 4.64
N HIS A 15 12.37 -6.45 5.37
CA HIS A 15 12.24 -6.42 6.84
C HIS A 15 13.47 -5.80 7.49
N LEU A 16 14.67 -6.26 7.11
CA LEU A 16 15.92 -5.73 7.66
C LEU A 16 16.12 -4.26 7.31
N SER A 17 15.93 -3.88 6.05
CA SER A 17 16.07 -2.49 5.61
C SER A 17 15.03 -1.58 6.25
N SER A 18 13.82 -2.07 6.51
CA SER A 18 12.77 -1.31 7.15
C SER A 18 13.09 -0.92 8.61
N HIS A 19 13.95 -1.69 9.28
CA HIS A 19 14.45 -1.35 10.61
C HIS A 19 15.64 -0.38 10.60
N LEU A 20 16.39 -0.35 9.49
CA LEU A 20 17.56 0.51 9.33
C LEU A 20 17.20 1.94 8.90
N VAL A 21 16.11 2.09 8.14
CA VAL A 21 15.64 3.41 7.67
C VAL A 21 14.71 4.01 8.72
N PRO A 22 14.96 5.27 9.18
CA PRO A 22 14.07 5.93 10.13
C PRO A 22 12.63 6.03 9.62
N SER A 23 11.66 5.87 10.51
CA SER A 23 10.22 5.94 10.19
C SER A 23 9.83 7.27 9.52
N SER A 24 10.43 8.38 9.92
CA SER A 24 10.20 9.70 9.35
C SER A 24 10.56 9.75 7.87
N ILE A 25 11.67 9.11 7.47
CA ILE A 25 12.11 9.05 6.07
C ILE A 25 11.18 8.13 5.28
N GLN A 26 10.81 6.96 5.83
CA GLN A 26 9.86 6.05 5.20
C GLN A 26 8.52 6.74 4.94
N ASN A 27 7.97 7.42 5.93
CA ASN A 27 6.71 8.15 5.80
C ASN A 27 6.78 9.24 4.72
N LYS A 28 7.89 9.97 4.67
CA LYS A 28 8.09 11.04 3.67
C LYS A 28 8.15 10.47 2.25
N VAL A 29 8.86 9.39 2.04
CA VAL A 29 8.95 8.72 0.72
C VAL A 29 7.58 8.20 0.29
N ILE A 30 6.87 7.51 1.18
CA ILE A 30 5.52 6.98 0.90
C ILE A 30 4.55 8.13 0.61
N THR A 31 4.59 9.19 1.41
CA THR A 31 3.73 10.38 1.23
C THR A 31 3.95 11.00 -0.15
N LEU A 32 5.19 11.22 -0.55
CA LEU A 32 5.51 11.79 -1.86
C LEU A 32 5.05 10.87 -3.00
N ALA A 33 5.30 9.57 -2.88
CA ALA A 33 4.93 8.60 -3.91
C ALA A 33 3.41 8.50 -4.07
N ILE A 34 2.66 8.35 -2.97
CA ILE A 34 1.21 8.19 -3.00
C ILE A 34 0.50 9.45 -3.51
N ASN A 35 0.93 10.64 -3.09
CA ASN A 35 0.35 11.90 -3.57
C ASN A 35 0.66 12.14 -5.05
N ASN A 36 1.79 11.68 -5.53
CA ASN A 36 2.11 11.77 -6.96
C ASN A 36 1.26 10.81 -7.79
N VAL A 37 1.11 9.57 -7.35
CA VAL A 37 0.29 8.55 -8.03
C VAL A 37 -1.19 8.92 -8.06
N LEU A 38 -1.70 9.49 -6.96
CA LEU A 38 -3.12 9.83 -6.79
C LEU A 38 -3.43 11.29 -7.07
N LYS A 39 -2.51 12.03 -7.67
CA LYS A 39 -2.66 13.48 -7.91
C LYS A 39 -3.95 13.84 -8.64
N GLU A 40 -4.28 13.12 -9.68
CA GLU A 40 -5.49 13.34 -10.48
C GLU A 40 -6.75 13.05 -9.64
N GLN A 41 -6.78 11.87 -9.00
CA GLN A 41 -7.91 11.47 -8.16
C GLN A 41 -8.11 12.40 -6.96
N LEU A 42 -7.03 12.89 -6.35
CA LEU A 42 -7.11 13.88 -5.27
C LEU A 42 -7.73 15.19 -5.74
N SER A 43 -7.32 15.70 -6.90
CA SER A 43 -7.86 16.93 -7.46
C SER A 43 -9.33 16.82 -7.86
N GLU A 44 -9.79 15.64 -8.20
CA GLU A 44 -11.17 15.35 -8.60
C GLU A 44 -12.08 14.99 -7.40
N GLY A 45 -11.54 14.97 -6.19
CA GLY A 45 -12.29 14.65 -4.97
C GLY A 45 -12.61 13.16 -4.80
N GLU A 46 -11.95 12.29 -5.54
CA GLU A 46 -12.19 10.84 -5.46
C GLU A 46 -11.74 10.21 -4.14
N LEU A 47 -10.91 10.91 -3.36
CA LEU A 47 -10.42 10.47 -2.05
C LEU A 47 -11.09 11.18 -0.87
N ASP A 48 -12.13 11.99 -1.12
CA ASP A 48 -12.84 12.70 -0.05
C ASP A 48 -13.44 11.74 1.00
N PHE A 49 -13.68 10.48 0.64
CA PHE A 49 -14.15 9.45 1.58
C PHE A 49 -13.12 9.11 2.68
N LEU A 50 -11.84 9.48 2.50
CA LEU A 50 -10.79 9.33 3.51
C LEU A 50 -10.61 10.57 4.41
N GLU A 51 -11.42 11.61 4.21
CA GLU A 51 -11.41 12.78 5.08
C GLU A 51 -11.87 12.38 6.49
N ASP A 52 -11.13 12.76 7.50
CA ASP A 52 -11.37 12.44 8.91
C ASP A 52 -11.45 10.94 9.26
N VAL A 53 -11.03 10.06 8.38
CA VAL A 53 -10.95 8.62 8.62
C VAL A 53 -9.54 8.09 8.39
N PHE A 54 -9.22 6.93 8.97
CA PHE A 54 -7.91 6.32 8.85
C PHE A 54 -8.00 4.96 8.16
N LEU A 55 -7.29 4.84 7.04
CA LEU A 55 -6.99 3.58 6.39
C LEU A 55 -5.64 3.06 6.92
N GLU A 56 -5.64 1.87 7.47
CA GLU A 56 -4.43 1.17 7.88
C GLU A 56 -4.00 0.17 6.80
N ILE A 57 -2.76 0.26 6.37
CA ILE A 57 -2.11 -0.75 5.54
C ILE A 57 -1.14 -1.52 6.44
N LYS A 58 -1.42 -2.80 6.65
CA LYS A 58 -0.66 -3.68 7.53
C LYS A 58 0.09 -4.74 6.75
N VAL A 59 1.41 -4.65 6.74
CA VAL A 59 2.29 -5.64 6.10
C VAL A 59 2.73 -6.64 7.17
N THR A 60 2.11 -7.82 7.14
CA THR A 60 2.16 -8.78 8.25
C THR A 60 3.55 -9.38 8.47
N ASP A 61 4.26 -9.74 7.41
CA ASP A 61 5.60 -10.32 7.51
C ASP A 61 6.70 -9.29 7.82
N LEU A 62 6.44 -7.99 7.59
CA LEU A 62 7.31 -6.91 8.04
C LEU A 62 6.98 -6.44 9.45
N ASN A 63 5.85 -6.84 10.00
CA ASN A 63 5.30 -6.37 11.28
C ASN A 63 5.21 -4.84 11.33
N LYS A 64 4.71 -4.24 10.26
CA LYS A 64 4.59 -2.78 10.08
C LYS A 64 3.20 -2.39 9.62
N SER A 65 2.76 -1.24 10.11
CA SER A 65 1.51 -0.60 9.70
C SER A 65 1.75 0.87 9.35
N TRP A 66 1.09 1.33 8.30
CA TRP A 66 1.02 2.73 7.92
C TRP A 66 -0.44 3.16 7.90
N PHE A 67 -0.69 4.37 8.37
CA PHE A 67 -2.01 4.98 8.42
C PHE A 67 -2.09 6.10 7.39
N PHE A 68 -3.16 6.09 6.63
CA PHE A 68 -3.43 7.04 5.55
C PHE A 68 -4.73 7.78 5.86
N THR A 69 -4.70 9.11 5.74
CA THR A 69 -5.87 9.97 5.81
C THR A 69 -5.75 11.08 4.76
N GLU A 70 -6.89 11.59 4.31
CA GLU A 70 -6.93 12.70 3.38
C GLU A 70 -7.24 13.99 4.12
N GLN A 71 -6.55 15.06 3.77
CA GLN A 71 -6.82 16.41 4.26
C GLN A 71 -6.37 17.42 3.21
N ASP A 72 -7.26 18.32 2.81
CA ASP A 72 -6.98 19.38 1.85
C ASP A 72 -6.33 18.85 0.54
N GLU A 73 -6.95 17.88 -0.09
CA GLU A 73 -6.47 17.23 -1.33
C GLU A 73 -5.06 16.62 -1.20
N THR A 74 -4.68 16.22 0.00
CA THR A 74 -3.37 15.63 0.30
C THR A 74 -3.53 14.40 1.17
N ILE A 75 -2.84 13.32 0.83
CA ILE A 75 -2.74 12.14 1.68
C ILE A 75 -1.61 12.32 2.66
N PHE A 76 -1.94 12.18 3.94
CA PHE A 76 -0.98 12.12 5.04
C PHE A 76 -0.73 10.68 5.46
N VAL A 77 0.55 10.33 5.63
CA VAL A 77 0.99 9.00 6.01
C VAL A 77 1.69 9.07 7.36
N SER A 78 1.30 8.20 8.28
CA SER A 78 1.94 8.07 9.59
C SER A 78 2.20 6.61 9.92
N HIS A 79 3.17 6.37 10.79
CA HIS A 79 3.38 5.05 11.40
C HIS A 79 2.52 4.89 12.64
N ALA A 80 2.24 3.63 13.00
CA ALA A 80 1.74 3.28 14.32
C ALA A 80 2.74 3.75 15.37
N THR A 81 2.44 4.83 16.06
CA THR A 81 3.06 5.16 17.33
C THR A 81 2.35 4.40 18.44
N ASN A 82 2.96 4.26 19.62
CA ASN A 82 2.41 3.56 20.80
C ASN A 82 1.05 4.08 21.29
N THR A 83 0.51 5.10 20.69
CA THR A 83 -0.86 5.54 20.88
C THR A 83 -1.75 4.67 19.99
N GLN A 84 -2.73 4.00 20.58
CA GLN A 84 -3.76 3.24 19.86
C GLN A 84 -4.50 4.18 18.90
N GLN A 85 -4.03 4.24 17.66
CA GLN A 85 -4.76 4.90 16.61
C GLN A 85 -5.80 3.91 16.08
N ASN A 86 -7.06 4.24 16.25
CA ASN A 86 -8.13 3.42 15.70
C ASN A 86 -8.18 3.62 14.20
N SER A 87 -8.09 2.54 13.45
CA SER A 87 -8.31 2.53 12.01
C SER A 87 -9.79 2.23 11.71
N ASP A 88 -10.34 2.95 10.76
CA ASP A 88 -11.72 2.75 10.30
C ASP A 88 -11.80 1.57 9.32
N VAL A 89 -10.76 1.37 8.54
CA VAL A 89 -10.60 0.24 7.64
C VAL A 89 -9.14 -0.22 7.64
N VAL A 90 -8.94 -1.53 7.61
CA VAL A 90 -7.61 -2.16 7.60
C VAL A 90 -7.50 -3.07 6.38
N ILE A 91 -6.44 -2.88 5.61
CA ILE A 91 -6.02 -3.81 4.56
C ILE A 91 -4.74 -4.48 5.03
N SER A 92 -4.76 -5.79 5.15
CA SER A 92 -3.60 -6.57 5.60
C SER A 92 -3.19 -7.64 4.60
N GLY A 93 -1.91 -7.93 4.57
CA GLY A 93 -1.31 -8.95 3.74
C GLY A 93 0.20 -9.02 3.93
N ASP A 94 0.83 -9.98 3.29
CA ASP A 94 2.28 -10.07 3.29
C ASP A 94 2.90 -9.11 2.24
N PHE A 95 4.20 -8.93 2.32
CA PHE A 95 4.95 -8.07 1.39
C PHE A 95 4.69 -8.42 -0.08
N ASN A 96 4.74 -9.71 -0.41
CA ASN A 96 4.55 -10.17 -1.79
C ASN A 96 3.14 -9.88 -2.31
N SER A 97 2.11 -9.97 -1.47
CA SER A 97 0.74 -9.62 -1.84
C SER A 97 0.60 -8.14 -2.17
N PHE A 98 1.25 -7.26 -1.42
CA PHE A 98 1.27 -5.84 -1.74
C PHE A 98 2.08 -5.52 -3.00
N VAL A 99 3.15 -6.25 -3.29
CA VAL A 99 3.87 -6.13 -4.57
C VAL A 99 2.96 -6.53 -5.74
N LEU A 100 2.20 -7.61 -5.61
CA LEU A 100 1.22 -8.02 -6.63
C LEU A 100 0.15 -6.94 -6.84
N LEU A 101 -0.34 -6.34 -5.78
CA LEU A 101 -1.29 -5.22 -5.85
C LEU A 101 -0.67 -4.02 -6.58
N ALA A 102 0.53 -3.61 -6.19
CA ALA A 102 1.22 -2.46 -6.77
C ALA A 102 1.62 -2.68 -8.24
N SER A 103 1.93 -3.91 -8.63
CA SER A 103 2.29 -4.24 -10.01
C SER A 103 1.14 -4.17 -11.01
N GLN A 104 -0.10 -4.22 -10.52
CA GLN A 104 -1.33 -4.26 -11.32
C GLN A 104 -1.38 -5.41 -12.34
N THR A 105 -0.55 -6.44 -12.18
CA THR A 105 -0.58 -7.65 -13.00
C THR A 105 -1.71 -8.58 -12.63
N ILE A 106 -2.26 -8.43 -11.44
CA ILE A 106 -3.40 -9.18 -10.92
C ILE A 106 -4.46 -8.18 -10.48
N ASP A 107 -5.72 -8.47 -10.83
CA ASP A 107 -6.87 -7.69 -10.37
C ASP A 107 -6.93 -7.63 -8.84
N PRO A 108 -7.11 -6.45 -8.22
CA PRO A 108 -7.30 -6.32 -6.78
C PRO A 108 -8.38 -7.25 -6.21
N ASP A 109 -9.51 -7.41 -6.90
CA ASP A 109 -10.58 -8.33 -6.52
C ASP A 109 -10.07 -9.77 -6.35
N ALA A 110 -9.21 -10.23 -7.25
CA ALA A 110 -8.65 -11.57 -7.19
C ALA A 110 -7.75 -11.76 -5.96
N LEU A 111 -7.01 -10.73 -5.56
CA LEU A 111 -6.18 -10.76 -4.35
C LEU A 111 -7.00 -10.89 -3.08
N PHE A 112 -8.12 -10.17 -2.99
CA PHE A 112 -9.06 -10.29 -1.86
C PHE A 112 -9.81 -11.62 -1.88
N PHE A 113 -10.27 -12.07 -3.03
CA PHE A 113 -10.95 -13.35 -3.18
C PHE A 113 -10.07 -14.54 -2.80
N LYS A 114 -8.81 -14.51 -3.20
CA LYS A 114 -7.81 -15.55 -2.85
C LYS A 114 -7.26 -15.40 -1.44
N ARG A 115 -7.74 -14.43 -0.67
CA ARG A 115 -7.29 -14.13 0.69
C ARG A 115 -5.79 -13.80 0.81
N LYS A 116 -5.19 -13.32 -0.26
CA LYS A 116 -3.84 -12.75 -0.24
C LYS A 116 -3.83 -11.38 0.41
N LEU A 117 -4.91 -10.62 0.23
CA LEU A 117 -5.22 -9.42 0.96
C LEU A 117 -6.52 -9.60 1.73
N LEU A 118 -6.55 -9.11 2.95
CA LEU A 118 -7.73 -9.09 3.81
C LEU A 118 -8.15 -7.65 4.04
N MET A 119 -9.46 -7.42 4.10
CA MET A 119 -10.03 -6.12 4.41
C MET A 119 -10.97 -6.27 5.59
N GLU A 120 -10.77 -5.45 6.62
CA GLU A 120 -11.56 -5.42 7.84
C GLU A 120 -11.99 -3.99 8.17
N GLY A 121 -13.10 -3.83 8.87
CA GLY A 121 -13.62 -2.55 9.33
C GLY A 121 -14.86 -2.11 8.56
N ASP A 122 -14.96 -0.81 8.28
CA ASP A 122 -16.11 -0.22 7.61
C ASP A 122 -16.26 -0.74 6.17
N VAL A 123 -17.41 -1.35 5.87
CA VAL A 123 -17.66 -2.00 4.57
C VAL A 123 -17.73 -0.99 3.43
N GLU A 124 -18.36 0.16 3.66
CA GLU A 124 -18.49 1.21 2.63
C GLU A 124 -17.14 1.84 2.31
N LEU A 125 -16.35 2.13 3.33
CA LEU A 125 -14.97 2.61 3.16
C LEU A 125 -14.10 1.58 2.46
N GLY A 126 -14.21 0.32 2.86
CA GLY A 126 -13.48 -0.78 2.21
C GLY A 126 -13.80 -0.91 0.73
N LEU A 127 -15.07 -0.81 0.37
CA LEU A 127 -15.51 -0.84 -1.02
C LEU A 127 -15.00 0.37 -1.81
N ALA A 128 -15.01 1.56 -1.20
CA ALA A 128 -14.48 2.77 -1.83
C ALA A 128 -12.98 2.67 -2.09
N VAL A 129 -12.21 2.15 -1.13
CA VAL A 129 -10.77 1.90 -1.30
C VAL A 129 -10.51 0.91 -2.44
N LYS A 130 -11.25 -0.20 -2.46
CA LYS A 130 -11.13 -1.21 -3.50
C LYS A 130 -11.42 -0.63 -4.90
N ASN A 131 -12.48 0.15 -5.04
CA ASN A 131 -12.83 0.82 -6.30
C ASN A 131 -11.75 1.81 -6.73
N LEU A 132 -11.14 2.51 -5.78
CA LEU A 132 -10.01 3.40 -6.06
C LEU A 132 -8.80 2.61 -6.60
N LEU A 133 -8.46 1.48 -5.97
CA LEU A 133 -7.34 0.63 -6.41
C LEU A 133 -7.54 0.09 -7.84
N ASP A 134 -8.78 -0.19 -8.24
CA ASP A 134 -9.10 -0.63 -9.59
C ASP A 134 -8.87 0.45 -10.66
N ARG A 135 -8.95 1.72 -10.27
CA ARG A 135 -8.84 2.86 -11.21
C ARG A 135 -7.47 3.51 -11.24
N VAL A 136 -6.64 3.28 -10.23
CA VAL A 136 -5.31 3.89 -10.14
C VAL A 136 -4.38 3.30 -11.20
N GLU A 137 -3.66 4.17 -11.90
CA GLU A 137 -2.65 3.78 -12.88
C GLU A 137 -1.24 4.08 -12.34
N LEU A 138 -0.37 3.06 -12.32
CA LEU A 138 1.01 3.20 -11.86
C LEU A 138 1.95 3.84 -12.87
N ASN A 139 1.48 4.13 -14.08
CA ASN A 139 2.29 4.77 -15.12
C ASN A 139 2.79 6.18 -14.73
N GLN A 140 2.19 6.78 -13.70
CA GLN A 140 2.64 8.06 -13.13
C GLN A 140 3.84 7.93 -12.19
N LEU A 141 4.19 6.71 -11.75
CA LEU A 141 5.43 6.48 -11.01
C LEU A 141 6.63 6.51 -11.97
N PRO A 142 7.81 7.00 -11.50
CA PRO A 142 9.04 6.89 -12.29
C PRO A 142 9.29 5.45 -12.72
N LYS A 143 9.69 5.25 -13.98
CA LYS A 143 9.99 3.90 -14.51
C LYS A 143 11.06 3.17 -13.71
N LEU A 144 11.93 3.92 -13.03
CA LEU A 144 12.94 3.38 -12.12
C LEU A 144 12.32 2.59 -10.96
N LEU A 145 11.11 2.96 -10.51
CA LEU A 145 10.39 2.28 -9.43
C LEU A 145 9.43 1.21 -9.96
N THR A 146 8.75 1.45 -11.08
CA THR A 146 7.75 0.53 -11.62
C THR A 146 8.36 -0.73 -12.25
N LYS A 147 9.47 -0.60 -12.98
CA LYS A 147 10.13 -1.74 -13.64
C LYS A 147 10.55 -2.85 -12.67
N PRO A 148 11.27 -2.58 -11.57
CA PRO A 148 11.63 -3.63 -10.62
C PRO A 148 10.42 -4.25 -9.92
N ILE A 149 9.38 -3.48 -9.64
CA ILE A 149 8.14 -3.97 -9.02
C ILE A 149 7.44 -4.96 -9.97
N ILE A 150 7.27 -4.61 -11.23
CA ILE A 150 6.63 -5.46 -12.24
C ILE A 150 7.47 -6.71 -12.49
N ALA A 151 8.78 -6.58 -12.64
CA ALA A 151 9.69 -7.71 -12.85
C ALA A 151 9.64 -8.70 -11.68
N TYR A 152 9.61 -8.21 -10.44
CA TYR A 152 9.49 -9.05 -9.25
C TYR A 152 8.12 -9.73 -9.17
N ALA A 153 7.04 -9.02 -9.46
CA ALA A 153 5.68 -9.57 -9.46
C ALA A 153 5.51 -10.73 -10.45
N GLN A 154 6.20 -10.70 -11.58
CA GLN A 154 6.17 -11.78 -12.59
C GLN A 154 6.83 -13.07 -12.09
N ILE A 155 7.65 -13.01 -11.05
CA ILE A 155 8.30 -14.17 -10.43
C ILE A 155 7.39 -14.82 -9.38
N LEU A 156 6.44 -14.06 -8.80
CA LEU A 156 5.52 -14.52 -7.76
C LEU A 156 4.42 -15.41 -8.34
#